data_9dd3dc5c9b9018e011ef24e6be494158
#
_entry.id   9dd3dc5c9b9018e011ef24e6be494158
#
_cell.length_a   1.000
_cell.length_b   1.000
_cell.length_c   1.000
_cell.angle_alpha   90.00
_cell.angle_beta   90.00
_cell.angle_gamma   90.00
#
_symmetry.space_group_name_H-M   'P 1'
#
loop_
_entity.id
_entity.type
_entity.pdbx_description
1 polymer ?
#
loop_
_entity_poly.entity_id
_entity_poly.type
_entity_poly.pdbx_seq_one_letter_code
_entity_poly.pdbx_strand_id
1 'polypeptide(L)'
;GKARLLPLLDFLDASLLPFVKSAEVHIPAIMITETFYVSNSAKKVYRGFNFLGISLADFANNAESKKLYRAEFVNQTCAKKIENLVDPFYEVAEVALAAYSSSPWGSSYYGNSSAMFPFYSEVLTNIEYIENYQQDMDSLRILKAELDIRVGNGELTEDDPEYVRCINEIAVREAAKTNETTWRNEYARCRPEAYGILVLNSYWMPSKEADLDSYMAAVFTYSLEEFKGLYTGFPFVIERFRLLKNILEEAGFDVDAVRESM
;
A
#
# COMPACT_ATOMS: atom_id res chain seq x y z
N GLY A 1 21.40 17.13 14.06
CA GLY A 1 20.15 17.68 14.57
C GLY A 1 20.00 19.17 14.36
N LYS A 2 20.85 20.03 14.96
CA LYS A 2 20.66 21.51 14.93
C LYS A 2 20.61 22.12 13.53
N ALA A 3 21.38 21.63 12.58
CA ALA A 3 21.44 22.13 11.20
C ALA A 3 20.12 21.93 10.41
N ARG A 4 19.30 20.95 10.80
CA ARG A 4 18.01 20.67 10.17
C ARG A 4 16.84 21.30 10.94
N LEU A 5 17.00 21.52 12.24
CA LEU A 5 15.93 22.00 13.11
C LEU A 5 15.44 23.39 12.73
N LEU A 6 16.34 24.36 12.57
CA LEU A 6 15.95 25.72 12.21
C LEU A 6 15.23 25.78 10.87
N PRO A 7 15.75 25.20 9.77
CA PRO A 7 15.02 25.16 8.51
C PRO A 7 13.66 24.46 8.58
N LEU A 8 13.51 23.43 9.43
CA LEU A 8 12.21 22.79 9.66
C LEU A 8 11.25 23.72 10.39
N LEU A 9 11.71 24.44 11.43
CA LEU A 9 10.86 25.40 12.16
C LEU A 9 10.40 26.55 11.24
N ASP A 10 11.29 27.08 10.42
CA ASP A 10 10.95 28.10 9.42
C ASP A 10 9.89 27.59 8.43
N PHE A 11 10.01 26.33 8.01
CA PHE A 11 9.03 25.69 7.12
C PHE A 11 7.68 25.47 7.79
N LEU A 12 7.68 25.03 9.07
CA LEU A 12 6.48 24.89 9.88
C LEU A 12 5.75 26.25 9.99
N ASP A 13 6.44 27.29 10.41
CA ASP A 13 5.86 28.61 10.60
C ASP A 13 5.33 29.22 9.31
N ALA A 14 6.07 29.10 8.21
CA ALA A 14 5.72 29.71 6.94
C ALA A 14 4.64 28.97 6.15
N SER A 15 4.51 27.65 6.32
CA SER A 15 3.70 26.84 5.42
C SER A 15 2.70 25.92 6.12
N LEU A 16 3.08 25.28 7.22
CA LEU A 16 2.27 24.22 7.80
C LEU A 16 1.31 24.72 8.91
N LEU A 17 1.78 25.58 9.80
CA LEU A 17 0.92 26.15 10.85
C LEU A 17 -0.22 27.04 10.31
N PRO A 18 -0.03 27.86 9.25
CA PRO A 18 -1.14 28.54 8.62
C PRO A 18 -2.23 27.60 8.11
N PHE A 19 -1.83 26.44 7.54
CA PHE A 19 -2.80 25.42 7.10
C PHE A 19 -3.60 24.86 8.29
N VAL A 20 -2.93 24.46 9.39
CA VAL A 20 -3.62 23.95 10.60
C VAL A 20 -4.63 24.97 11.13
N LYS A 21 -4.24 26.27 11.14
CA LYS A 21 -5.11 27.35 11.59
C LYS A 21 -6.31 27.55 10.66
N SER A 22 -6.10 27.55 9.34
CA SER A 22 -7.18 27.68 8.36
C SER A 22 -8.14 26.50 8.37
N ALA A 23 -7.63 25.31 8.64
CA ALA A 23 -8.41 24.07 8.79
C ALA A 23 -9.17 23.97 10.11
N GLU A 24 -8.96 24.92 11.04
CA GLU A 24 -9.57 24.91 12.37
C GLU A 24 -9.35 23.61 13.16
N VAL A 25 -8.17 23.01 12.99
CA VAL A 25 -7.80 21.77 13.68
C VAL A 25 -7.12 22.12 14.99
N HIS A 26 -7.65 21.57 16.10
CA HIS A 26 -6.99 21.70 17.38
C HIS A 26 -5.87 20.66 17.52
N ILE A 27 -4.63 21.11 17.48
CA ILE A 27 -3.45 20.31 17.76
C ILE A 27 -2.80 20.84 19.03
N PRO A 28 -2.97 20.16 20.17
CA PRO A 28 -2.44 20.62 21.45
C PRO A 28 -0.91 20.78 21.48
N ALA A 29 -0.19 19.93 20.73
CA ALA A 29 1.26 19.99 20.66
C ALA A 29 1.81 19.51 19.32
N ILE A 30 2.90 20.12 18.88
CA ILE A 30 3.76 19.58 17.81
C ILE A 30 5.05 19.10 18.47
N MET A 31 5.37 17.83 18.29
CA MET A 31 6.58 17.20 18.80
C MET A 31 7.58 16.98 17.67
N ILE A 32 8.78 17.50 17.83
CA ILE A 32 9.85 17.28 16.87
C ILE A 32 10.87 16.34 17.51
N THR A 33 11.15 15.23 16.86
CA THR A 33 12.14 14.24 17.30
C THR A 33 13.09 13.89 16.15
N GLU A 34 14.18 13.20 16.45
CA GLU A 34 15.06 12.73 15.38
C GLU A 34 14.32 11.76 14.44
N THR A 35 13.59 10.78 15.00
CA THR A 35 12.77 9.85 14.21
C THR A 35 11.57 9.37 15.03
N PHE A 36 10.41 9.27 14.41
CA PHE A 36 9.26 8.55 14.93
C PHE A 36 9.20 7.15 14.31
N TYR A 37 9.06 6.13 15.16
CA TYR A 37 8.82 4.76 14.74
C TYR A 37 7.44 4.32 15.17
N VAL A 38 6.68 3.77 14.22
CA VAL A 38 5.38 3.13 14.46
C VAL A 38 5.46 1.74 13.85
N SER A 39 5.30 0.71 14.68
CA SER A 39 5.39 -0.69 14.25
C SER A 39 6.65 -0.97 13.41
N ASN A 40 7.80 -0.50 13.88
CA ASN A 40 9.11 -0.59 13.22
C ASN A 40 9.25 0.19 11.89
N SER A 41 8.28 1.01 11.53
CA SER A 41 8.36 1.89 10.36
C SER A 41 8.63 3.33 10.78
N ALA A 42 9.64 3.96 10.17
CA ALA A 42 9.92 5.38 10.37
C ALA A 42 8.80 6.21 9.70
N LYS A 43 8.33 7.24 10.41
CA LYS A 43 7.31 8.17 9.90
C LYS A 43 7.90 9.58 9.86
N LYS A 44 7.62 10.31 8.76
CA LYS A 44 7.98 11.74 8.65
C LYS A 44 7.06 12.60 9.50
N VAL A 45 5.75 12.33 9.41
CA VAL A 45 4.72 12.94 10.25
C VAL A 45 3.89 11.83 10.88
N TYR A 46 3.52 12.00 12.14
CA TYR A 46 2.76 11.02 12.91
C TYR A 46 1.63 11.70 13.68
N ARG A 47 0.41 11.17 13.54
CA ARG A 47 -0.77 11.61 14.28
C ARG A 47 -0.86 10.86 15.60
N GLY A 48 -0.45 11.50 16.69
CA GLY A 48 -0.70 11.01 18.03
C GLY A 48 -2.06 11.44 18.58
N PHE A 49 -2.42 10.95 19.76
CA PHE A 49 -3.68 11.30 20.40
C PHE A 49 -3.82 12.82 20.64
N ASN A 50 -2.79 13.44 21.23
CA ASN A 50 -2.78 14.87 21.59
C ASN A 50 -1.65 15.66 20.90
N PHE A 51 -1.06 15.15 19.83
CA PHE A 51 0.05 15.81 19.16
C PHE A 51 0.16 15.39 17.70
N LEU A 52 0.85 16.22 16.91
CA LEU A 52 1.48 15.79 15.67
C LEU A 52 3.00 15.67 15.90
N GLY A 53 3.54 14.50 15.59
CA GLY A 53 4.97 14.24 15.62
C GLY A 53 5.60 14.53 14.26
N ILE A 54 6.78 15.14 14.26
CA ILE A 54 7.56 15.42 13.06
C ILE A 54 8.96 14.87 13.22
N SER A 55 9.39 13.99 12.32
CA SER A 55 10.75 13.48 12.25
C SER A 55 11.69 14.49 11.63
N LEU A 56 12.88 14.63 12.23
CA LEU A 56 13.93 15.50 11.72
C LEU A 56 14.91 14.75 10.79
N ALA A 57 15.05 13.43 10.96
CA ALA A 57 16.06 12.61 10.29
C ALA A 57 16.06 12.76 8.76
N ASP A 58 14.87 12.68 8.16
CA ASP A 58 14.69 12.69 6.71
C ASP A 58 14.42 14.08 6.13
N PHE A 59 14.37 15.12 7.00
CA PHE A 59 14.12 16.48 6.52
C PHE A 59 15.36 17.06 5.87
N ALA A 60 15.24 17.46 4.63
CA ALA A 60 16.21 18.27 3.89
C ALA A 60 15.59 19.63 3.51
N ASN A 61 16.40 20.68 3.59
CA ASN A 61 15.93 22.03 3.26
C ASN A 61 15.92 22.28 1.73
N ASN A 62 15.22 21.39 0.98
CA ASN A 62 15.03 21.50 -0.47
C ASN A 62 13.54 21.34 -0.82
N ALA A 63 13.18 21.67 -2.06
CA ALA A 63 11.80 21.67 -2.52
C ALA A 63 11.14 20.29 -2.44
N GLU A 64 11.86 19.22 -2.81
CA GLU A 64 11.35 17.86 -2.81
C GLU A 64 11.00 17.37 -1.39
N SER A 65 11.94 17.51 -0.46
CA SER A 65 11.71 17.14 0.94
C SER A 65 10.54 17.94 1.55
N LYS A 66 10.51 19.24 1.31
CA LYS A 66 9.40 20.11 1.78
C LYS A 66 8.05 19.67 1.21
N LYS A 67 7.99 19.31 -0.07
CA LYS A 67 6.78 18.79 -0.70
C LYS A 67 6.29 17.50 -0.01
N LEU A 68 7.18 16.55 0.23
CA LEU A 68 6.84 15.29 0.93
C LEU A 68 6.35 15.54 2.36
N TYR A 69 7.04 16.38 3.13
CA TYR A 69 6.62 16.72 4.49
C TYR A 69 5.28 17.47 4.51
N ARG A 70 5.05 18.37 3.55
CA ARG A 70 3.78 19.07 3.40
C ARG A 70 2.64 18.08 3.15
N ALA A 71 2.80 17.17 2.19
CA ALA A 71 1.78 16.18 1.86
C ALA A 71 1.39 15.32 3.07
N GLU A 72 2.40 14.77 3.78
CA GLU A 72 2.14 13.99 4.99
C GLU A 72 1.53 14.82 6.12
N PHE A 73 1.99 16.06 6.32
CA PHE A 73 1.45 16.92 7.36
C PHE A 73 -0.02 17.30 7.10
N VAL A 74 -0.35 17.68 5.88
CA VAL A 74 -1.72 17.98 5.46
C VAL A 74 -2.59 16.74 5.66
N ASN A 75 -2.14 15.59 5.18
CA ASN A 75 -2.84 14.33 5.34
C ASN A 75 -3.15 14.02 6.83
N GLN A 76 -2.15 14.06 7.70
CA GLN A 76 -2.32 13.78 9.12
C GLN A 76 -3.19 14.83 9.84
N THR A 77 -3.12 16.09 9.41
CA THR A 77 -3.96 17.17 9.95
C THR A 77 -5.43 16.97 9.57
N CYS A 78 -5.73 16.65 8.31
CA CYS A 78 -7.08 16.36 7.85
C CYS A 78 -7.64 15.13 8.54
N ALA A 79 -6.88 14.05 8.61
CA ALA A 79 -7.29 12.84 9.28
C ALA A 79 -7.56 13.06 10.77
N LYS A 80 -6.81 13.96 11.44
CA LYS A 80 -7.07 14.34 12.83
C LYS A 80 -8.41 15.04 12.99
N LYS A 81 -8.78 15.92 12.07
CA LYS A 81 -10.07 16.64 12.12
C LYS A 81 -11.26 15.71 11.97
N ILE A 82 -11.13 14.67 11.15
CA ILE A 82 -12.24 13.75 10.85
C ILE A 82 -12.24 12.47 11.69
N GLU A 83 -11.33 12.30 12.64
CA GLU A 83 -11.13 11.02 13.37
C GLU A 83 -12.41 10.47 14.03
N ASN A 84 -13.36 11.33 14.40
CA ASN A 84 -14.64 10.95 14.97
C ASN A 84 -15.78 10.86 13.93
N LEU A 85 -15.50 11.04 12.66
CA LEU A 85 -16.47 11.06 11.55
C LEU A 85 -16.28 9.90 10.57
N VAL A 86 -15.23 9.09 10.73
CA VAL A 86 -14.82 8.09 9.74
C VAL A 86 -15.45 6.71 9.90
N ASP A 87 -16.32 6.50 10.89
CA ASP A 87 -16.99 5.19 11.05
C ASP A 87 -17.73 4.73 9.78
N PRO A 88 -18.51 5.58 9.08
CA PRO A 88 -19.18 5.19 7.84
C PRO A 88 -18.21 4.75 6.74
N PHE A 89 -17.00 5.32 6.70
CA PHE A 89 -15.95 4.91 5.77
C PHE A 89 -15.49 3.47 6.02
N TYR A 90 -15.37 3.06 7.29
CA TYR A 90 -14.97 1.69 7.64
C TYR A 90 -16.11 0.68 7.42
N GLU A 91 -17.37 1.07 7.56
CA GLU A 91 -18.52 0.20 7.40
C GLU A 91 -18.74 -0.28 5.95
N VAL A 92 -18.24 0.44 4.97
CA VAL A 92 -18.34 0.06 3.55
C VAL A 92 -17.34 -1.00 3.15
N ALA A 93 -16.26 -1.21 3.93
CA ALA A 93 -15.33 -2.28 3.61
C ALA A 93 -15.95 -3.65 3.90
N GLU A 94 -15.67 -4.64 3.04
CA GLU A 94 -16.00 -6.05 3.34
C GLU A 94 -15.14 -6.65 4.46
N VAL A 95 -14.16 -5.88 4.92
CA VAL A 95 -13.30 -6.25 6.04
C VAL A 95 -14.05 -6.05 7.33
N ALA A 96 -14.21 -7.11 8.12
CA ALA A 96 -14.79 -6.97 9.45
C ALA A 96 -13.97 -5.98 10.28
N LEU A 97 -14.63 -5.06 10.98
CA LEU A 97 -13.98 -4.05 11.83
C LEU A 97 -13.00 -4.67 12.84
N ALA A 98 -13.31 -5.87 13.35
CA ALA A 98 -12.42 -6.62 14.24
C ALA A 98 -11.07 -6.98 13.60
N ALA A 99 -10.99 -7.03 12.28
CA ALA A 99 -9.77 -7.33 11.56
C ALA A 99 -8.74 -6.21 11.62
N TYR A 100 -9.19 -4.97 11.76
CA TYR A 100 -8.28 -3.82 11.95
C TYR A 100 -7.72 -3.72 13.38
N SER A 101 -8.48 -4.19 14.37
CA SER A 101 -8.18 -3.96 15.80
C SER A 101 -7.31 -5.03 16.44
N SER A 102 -7.25 -6.19 15.84
CA SER A 102 -6.44 -7.30 16.36
C SER A 102 -5.44 -7.68 15.30
N SER A 103 -4.30 -8.15 15.63
CA SER A 103 -3.35 -8.75 14.68
C SER A 103 -3.88 -10.08 14.10
N PRO A 104 -5.13 -10.17 13.66
CA PRO A 104 -5.81 -11.40 13.28
C PRO A 104 -5.40 -11.89 11.91
N TRP A 105 -4.67 -11.07 11.18
CA TRP A 105 -4.25 -11.28 9.82
C TRP A 105 -2.83 -11.83 9.74
N GLY A 106 -2.43 -12.58 10.75
CA GLY A 106 -1.13 -13.22 10.80
C GLY A 106 -0.93 -14.30 9.74
N SER A 107 0.30 -14.85 9.67
CA SER A 107 0.64 -15.94 8.74
C SER A 107 -0.33 -17.12 8.77
N SER A 108 -0.93 -17.39 9.93
CA SER A 108 -1.98 -18.40 10.10
C SER A 108 -3.28 -18.08 9.36
N TYR A 109 -3.56 -16.82 9.09
CA TYR A 109 -4.72 -16.40 8.33
C TYR A 109 -4.62 -16.82 6.87
N TYR A 110 -3.48 -16.61 6.24
CA TYR A 110 -3.23 -17.00 4.85
C TYR A 110 -3.21 -18.51 4.62
N GLY A 111 -2.92 -19.29 5.64
CA GLY A 111 -2.98 -20.76 5.60
C GLY A 111 -4.38 -21.33 5.86
N ASN A 112 -5.38 -20.51 6.15
CA ASN A 112 -6.71 -20.94 6.47
C ASN A 112 -7.64 -20.78 5.27
N SER A 113 -8.35 -21.84 4.87
CA SER A 113 -9.31 -21.82 3.75
C SER A 113 -10.52 -20.90 3.98
N SER A 114 -10.77 -20.48 5.22
CA SER A 114 -11.77 -19.47 5.58
C SER A 114 -11.23 -18.05 5.58
N ALA A 115 -9.95 -17.86 5.24
CA ALA A 115 -9.33 -16.54 5.18
C ALA A 115 -9.92 -15.69 4.06
N MET A 116 -9.94 -14.36 4.26
CA MET A 116 -10.42 -13.40 3.27
C MET A 116 -9.61 -13.45 1.98
N PHE A 117 -8.30 -13.66 2.08
CA PHE A 117 -7.38 -13.80 0.94
C PHE A 117 -6.82 -15.23 0.85
N PRO A 118 -7.66 -16.27 0.60
CA PRO A 118 -7.19 -17.64 0.55
C PRO A 118 -6.21 -17.80 -0.60
N PHE A 119 -5.09 -18.48 -0.34
CA PHE A 119 -4.05 -18.79 -1.34
C PHE A 119 -3.46 -17.56 -2.07
N TYR A 120 -3.51 -16.38 -1.46
CA TYR A 120 -3.07 -15.14 -2.11
C TYR A 120 -1.64 -15.20 -2.67
N SER A 121 -0.70 -15.77 -1.91
CA SER A 121 0.69 -15.94 -2.37
C SER A 121 0.80 -16.88 -3.57
N GLU A 122 0.03 -17.97 -3.59
CA GLU A 122 -0.01 -18.91 -4.70
C GLU A 122 -0.60 -18.27 -5.95
N VAL A 123 -1.71 -17.53 -5.77
CA VAL A 123 -2.35 -16.79 -6.86
C VAL A 123 -1.39 -15.76 -7.47
N LEU A 124 -0.70 -14.96 -6.64
CA LEU A 124 0.29 -13.98 -7.11
C LEU A 124 1.43 -14.64 -7.89
N THR A 125 1.98 -15.74 -7.38
CA THR A 125 3.04 -16.48 -8.06
C THR A 125 2.59 -16.97 -9.44
N ASN A 126 1.39 -17.53 -9.54
CA ASN A 126 0.87 -18.00 -10.82
C ASN A 126 0.57 -16.84 -11.80
N ILE A 127 0.09 -15.70 -11.32
CA ILE A 127 -0.08 -14.51 -12.16
C ILE A 127 1.28 -14.01 -12.67
N GLU A 128 2.30 -13.95 -11.82
CA GLU A 128 3.66 -13.59 -12.22
C GLU A 128 4.21 -14.52 -13.31
N TYR A 129 4.04 -15.84 -13.17
CA TYR A 129 4.41 -16.82 -14.19
C TYR A 129 3.64 -16.62 -15.51
N ILE A 130 2.37 -16.23 -15.45
CA ILE A 130 1.57 -15.96 -16.64
C ILE A 130 2.04 -14.69 -17.36
N GLU A 131 2.30 -13.63 -16.60
CA GLU A 131 2.72 -12.33 -17.15
C GLU A 131 4.11 -12.37 -17.78
N ASN A 132 5.03 -13.10 -17.16
CA ASN A 132 6.40 -13.25 -17.64
C ASN A 132 6.61 -14.51 -18.51
N TYR A 133 5.54 -15.24 -18.85
CA TYR A 133 5.61 -16.58 -19.45
C TYR A 133 6.56 -16.69 -20.63
N GLN A 134 6.48 -15.79 -21.60
CA GLN A 134 7.30 -15.87 -22.81
C GLN A 134 8.78 -15.68 -22.51
N GLN A 135 9.12 -14.67 -21.72
CA GLN A 135 10.51 -14.36 -21.34
C GLN A 135 11.14 -15.48 -20.52
N ASP A 136 10.40 -16.00 -19.54
CA ASP A 136 10.84 -17.07 -18.66
C ASP A 136 11.04 -18.37 -19.44
N MET A 137 10.08 -18.72 -20.30
CA MET A 137 10.15 -19.96 -21.10
C MET A 137 11.27 -19.93 -22.13
N ASP A 138 11.53 -18.78 -22.75
CA ASP A 138 12.67 -18.65 -23.68
C ASP A 138 14.00 -18.89 -22.96
N SER A 139 14.17 -18.31 -21.75
CA SER A 139 15.35 -18.49 -20.91
C SER A 139 15.51 -19.95 -20.44
N LEU A 140 14.42 -20.55 -19.97
CA LEU A 140 14.42 -21.93 -19.47
C LEU A 140 14.66 -22.97 -20.58
N ARG A 141 14.15 -22.72 -21.79
CA ARG A 141 14.41 -23.61 -22.95
C ARG A 141 15.87 -23.59 -23.38
N ILE A 142 16.52 -22.41 -23.32
CA ILE A 142 17.96 -22.31 -23.59
C ILE A 142 18.74 -23.11 -22.54
N LEU A 143 18.44 -22.87 -21.24
CA LEU A 143 19.08 -23.62 -20.15
C LEU A 143 18.85 -25.11 -20.29
N LYS A 144 17.62 -25.54 -20.60
CA LYS A 144 17.32 -26.96 -20.82
C LYS A 144 18.15 -27.57 -21.95
N ALA A 145 18.27 -26.87 -23.06
CA ALA A 145 19.08 -27.35 -24.20
C ALA A 145 20.56 -27.54 -23.83
N GLU A 146 21.13 -26.62 -23.04
CA GLU A 146 22.49 -26.74 -22.51
C GLU A 146 22.64 -27.97 -21.58
N LEU A 147 21.67 -28.16 -20.69
CA LEU A 147 21.66 -29.32 -19.78
C LEU A 147 21.46 -30.65 -20.52
N ASP A 148 20.61 -30.69 -21.56
CA ASP A 148 20.42 -31.86 -22.41
C ASP A 148 21.76 -32.28 -23.09
N ILE A 149 22.57 -31.32 -23.54
CA ILE A 149 23.89 -31.57 -24.11
C ILE A 149 24.82 -32.19 -23.03
N ARG A 150 24.84 -31.66 -21.82
CA ARG A 150 25.68 -32.17 -20.70
C ARG A 150 25.27 -33.56 -20.29
N VAL A 151 23.96 -33.84 -20.26
CA VAL A 151 23.45 -35.20 -20.04
C VAL A 151 23.89 -36.15 -21.16
N GLY A 152 23.76 -35.74 -22.41
CA GLY A 152 24.20 -36.52 -23.58
C GLY A 152 25.70 -36.80 -23.60
N ASN A 153 26.51 -35.92 -23.04
CA ASN A 153 27.96 -36.10 -22.90
C ASN A 153 28.35 -36.93 -21.68
N GLY A 154 27.39 -37.32 -20.81
CA GLY A 154 27.64 -38.03 -19.55
C GLY A 154 28.24 -37.17 -18.44
N GLU A 155 28.18 -35.85 -18.57
CA GLU A 155 28.62 -34.86 -17.54
C GLU A 155 27.62 -34.70 -16.41
N LEU A 156 26.35 -34.94 -16.69
CA LEU A 156 25.20 -34.91 -15.76
C LEU A 156 24.32 -36.16 -16.00
N THR A 157 23.40 -36.34 -15.08
CA THR A 157 22.26 -37.28 -15.25
C THR A 157 20.94 -36.51 -15.18
N GLU A 158 19.85 -37.13 -15.64
CA GLU A 158 18.51 -36.53 -15.51
C GLU A 158 18.05 -36.36 -14.05
N ASP A 159 18.67 -37.08 -13.10
CA ASP A 159 18.42 -36.97 -11.65
C ASP A 159 19.26 -35.85 -11.01
N ASP A 160 20.13 -35.18 -11.75
CA ASP A 160 20.92 -34.10 -11.21
C ASP A 160 20.00 -32.94 -10.74
N PRO A 161 20.26 -32.37 -9.55
CA PRO A 161 19.41 -31.29 -9.00
C PRO A 161 19.23 -30.10 -9.91
N GLU A 162 20.22 -29.77 -10.74
CA GLU A 162 20.14 -28.66 -11.70
C GLU A 162 19.16 -28.99 -12.83
N TYR A 163 19.24 -30.19 -13.38
CA TYR A 163 18.33 -30.66 -14.42
C TYR A 163 16.89 -30.77 -13.91
N VAL A 164 16.68 -31.45 -12.76
CA VAL A 164 15.36 -31.57 -12.12
C VAL A 164 14.74 -30.24 -11.83
N ARG A 165 15.53 -29.28 -11.31
CA ARG A 165 15.03 -27.92 -11.07
C ARG A 165 14.57 -27.24 -12.34
N CYS A 166 15.36 -27.30 -13.43
CA CYS A 166 14.99 -26.70 -14.72
C CYS A 166 13.68 -27.28 -15.26
N ILE A 167 13.51 -28.59 -15.22
CA ILE A 167 12.26 -29.26 -15.64
C ILE A 167 11.08 -28.84 -14.80
N ASN A 168 11.24 -28.76 -13.48
CA ASN A 168 10.17 -28.32 -12.58
C ASN A 168 9.78 -26.85 -12.83
N GLU A 169 10.75 -25.98 -13.07
CA GLU A 169 10.49 -24.56 -13.38
C GLU A 169 9.71 -24.38 -14.69
N ILE A 170 9.99 -25.22 -15.71
CA ILE A 170 9.21 -25.25 -16.95
C ILE A 170 7.79 -25.74 -16.66
N ALA A 171 7.66 -26.87 -15.94
CA ALA A 171 6.36 -27.47 -15.68
C ALA A 171 5.40 -26.57 -14.90
N VAL A 172 5.89 -25.82 -13.90
CA VAL A 172 5.03 -24.92 -13.11
C VAL A 172 4.55 -23.74 -13.95
N ARG A 173 5.37 -23.20 -14.86
CA ARG A 173 4.98 -22.10 -15.75
C ARG A 173 3.97 -22.55 -16.82
N GLU A 174 4.18 -23.74 -17.39
CA GLU A 174 3.23 -24.32 -18.34
C GLU A 174 1.89 -24.61 -17.66
N ALA A 175 1.89 -25.14 -16.43
CA ALA A 175 0.69 -25.36 -15.65
C ALA A 175 -0.04 -24.03 -15.34
N ALA A 176 0.68 -23.00 -14.93
CA ALA A 176 0.11 -21.67 -14.68
C ALA A 176 -0.54 -21.10 -15.95
N LYS A 177 0.16 -21.18 -17.09
CA LYS A 177 -0.35 -20.69 -18.38
C LYS A 177 -1.56 -21.49 -18.89
N THR A 178 -1.54 -22.79 -18.73
CA THR A 178 -2.68 -23.68 -19.10
C THR A 178 -3.93 -23.31 -18.29
N ASN A 179 -3.77 -22.91 -17.02
CA ASN A 179 -4.86 -22.54 -16.13
C ASN A 179 -5.05 -21.01 -16.02
N GLU A 180 -4.59 -20.23 -16.99
CA GLU A 180 -4.58 -18.76 -16.92
C GLU A 180 -5.94 -18.17 -16.55
N THR A 181 -7.02 -18.63 -17.17
CA THR A 181 -8.36 -18.11 -16.87
C THR A 181 -8.75 -18.34 -15.40
N THR A 182 -8.43 -19.51 -14.86
CA THR A 182 -8.68 -19.82 -13.44
C THR A 182 -7.89 -18.91 -12.53
N TRP A 183 -6.58 -18.75 -12.77
CA TRP A 183 -5.73 -17.90 -11.94
C TRP A 183 -6.12 -16.41 -12.00
N ARG A 184 -6.50 -15.91 -13.18
CA ARG A 184 -6.99 -14.53 -13.30
C ARG A 184 -8.31 -14.30 -12.55
N ASN A 185 -9.22 -15.29 -12.54
CA ASN A 185 -10.45 -15.20 -11.76
C ASN A 185 -10.16 -15.25 -10.25
N GLU A 186 -9.28 -16.15 -9.80
CA GLU A 186 -8.89 -16.20 -8.38
C GLU A 186 -8.14 -14.92 -7.97
N TYR A 187 -7.28 -14.38 -8.82
CA TYR A 187 -6.62 -13.10 -8.56
C TYR A 187 -7.62 -11.96 -8.38
N ALA A 188 -8.61 -11.87 -9.26
CA ALA A 188 -9.66 -10.86 -9.11
C ALA A 188 -10.42 -11.01 -7.78
N ARG A 189 -10.63 -12.24 -7.30
CA ARG A 189 -11.28 -12.53 -6.00
C ARG A 189 -10.39 -12.27 -4.80
N CYS A 190 -9.09 -12.46 -4.95
CA CYS A 190 -8.11 -12.30 -3.86
C CYS A 190 -7.53 -10.89 -3.77
N ARG A 191 -7.82 -10.00 -4.71
CA ARG A 191 -7.31 -8.63 -4.68
C ARG A 191 -7.85 -7.86 -3.48
N PRO A 192 -6.99 -7.14 -2.74
CA PRO A 192 -7.41 -6.31 -1.61
C PRO A 192 -8.53 -5.34 -1.98
N GLU A 193 -8.50 -4.82 -3.20
CA GLU A 193 -9.46 -3.85 -3.71
C GLU A 193 -10.88 -4.44 -3.83
N ALA A 194 -11.02 -5.77 -4.02
CA ALA A 194 -12.32 -6.43 -4.00
C ALA A 194 -13.02 -6.30 -2.63
N TYR A 195 -12.24 -6.10 -1.57
CA TYR A 195 -12.70 -5.92 -0.20
C TYR A 195 -12.69 -4.46 0.26
N GLY A 196 -12.35 -3.54 -0.62
CA GLY A 196 -12.28 -2.12 -0.30
C GLY A 196 -10.95 -1.67 0.32
N ILE A 197 -9.87 -2.43 0.18
CA ILE A 197 -8.55 -2.11 0.72
C ILE A 197 -7.61 -1.68 -0.41
N LEU A 198 -6.91 -0.55 -0.26
CA LEU A 198 -5.97 -0.05 -1.26
C LEU A 198 -4.55 -0.60 -1.09
N VAL A 199 -4.11 -0.77 0.16
CA VAL A 199 -2.72 -1.12 0.45
C VAL A 199 -2.69 -2.20 1.53
N LEU A 200 -1.96 -3.28 1.27
CA LEU A 200 -1.61 -4.27 2.27
C LEU A 200 -0.25 -3.94 2.89
N ASN A 201 -0.07 -4.26 4.15
CA ASN A 201 1.25 -4.25 4.79
C ASN A 201 1.93 -5.60 4.55
N SER A 202 2.63 -5.75 3.43
CA SER A 202 3.09 -7.04 2.92
C SER A 202 1.89 -7.98 2.67
N TYR A 203 1.80 -9.08 3.42
CA TYR A 203 0.67 -10.01 3.37
C TYR A 203 -0.35 -9.79 4.50
N TRP A 204 -0.30 -8.63 5.19
CA TRP A 204 -1.11 -8.34 6.34
C TRP A 204 -2.13 -7.27 6.02
N MET A 205 -3.28 -7.36 6.67
CA MET A 205 -4.22 -6.25 6.62
C MET A 205 -3.60 -5.00 7.24
N PRO A 206 -3.88 -3.81 6.69
CA PRO A 206 -3.45 -2.57 7.29
C PRO A 206 -4.09 -2.38 8.67
N SER A 207 -3.51 -1.53 9.53
CA SER A 207 -4.26 -0.97 10.65
C SER A 207 -5.35 -0.03 10.13
N LYS A 208 -6.34 0.31 10.98
CA LYS A 208 -7.35 1.31 10.62
C LYS A 208 -6.73 2.62 10.15
N GLU A 209 -5.70 3.08 10.85
CA GLU A 209 -4.98 4.30 10.53
C GLU A 209 -4.26 4.19 9.16
N ALA A 210 -3.58 3.07 8.91
CA ALA A 210 -2.88 2.88 7.64
C ALA A 210 -3.84 2.75 6.46
N ASP A 211 -4.99 2.13 6.65
CA ASP A 211 -6.06 2.04 5.66
C ASP A 211 -6.64 3.44 5.37
N LEU A 212 -6.99 4.20 6.40
CA LEU A 212 -7.43 5.60 6.25
C LEU A 212 -6.35 6.44 5.55
N ASP A 213 -5.10 6.36 5.99
CA ASP A 213 -3.98 7.12 5.41
C ASP A 213 -3.81 6.81 3.92
N SER A 214 -4.03 5.56 3.49
CA SER A 214 -3.97 5.18 2.08
C SER A 214 -5.05 5.86 1.23
N TYR A 215 -6.26 5.95 1.76
CA TYR A 215 -7.37 6.65 1.10
C TYR A 215 -7.23 8.17 1.17
N MET A 216 -6.70 8.72 2.27
CA MET A 216 -6.36 10.14 2.36
C MET A 216 -5.36 10.53 1.28
N ALA A 217 -4.31 9.71 1.11
CA ALA A 217 -3.34 9.93 0.04
C ALA A 217 -3.99 9.88 -1.35
N ALA A 218 -4.90 8.93 -1.57
CA ALA A 218 -5.61 8.82 -2.84
C ALA A 218 -6.52 10.03 -3.11
N VAL A 219 -7.30 10.48 -2.12
CA VAL A 219 -8.22 11.63 -2.24
C VAL A 219 -7.48 12.93 -2.57
N PHE A 220 -6.27 13.11 -2.02
CA PHE A 220 -5.43 14.27 -2.32
C PHE A 220 -4.53 14.11 -3.55
N THR A 221 -4.54 12.92 -4.18
CA THR A 221 -3.79 12.68 -5.42
C THR A 221 -4.67 12.68 -6.66
N TYR A 222 -5.85 12.10 -6.56
CA TYR A 222 -6.73 11.85 -7.70
C TYR A 222 -8.07 12.58 -7.57
N SER A 223 -8.61 13.04 -8.69
CA SER A 223 -10.03 13.36 -8.77
C SER A 223 -10.87 12.07 -8.70
N LEU A 224 -12.16 12.18 -8.39
CA LEU A 224 -13.05 11.01 -8.36
C LEU A 224 -13.10 10.28 -9.71
N GLU A 225 -13.07 11.01 -10.83
CA GLU A 225 -13.15 10.40 -12.17
C GLU A 225 -11.85 9.65 -12.53
N GLU A 226 -10.68 10.21 -12.22
CA GLU A 226 -9.40 9.51 -12.37
C GLU A 226 -9.36 8.26 -11.51
N PHE A 227 -9.79 8.36 -10.24
CA PHE A 227 -9.81 7.25 -9.32
C PHE A 227 -10.76 6.12 -9.76
N LYS A 228 -11.95 6.44 -10.28
CA LYS A 228 -12.87 5.47 -10.89
C LYS A 228 -12.21 4.75 -12.08
N GLY A 229 -11.44 5.47 -12.90
CA GLY A 229 -10.72 4.88 -14.01
C GLY A 229 -9.68 3.85 -13.57
N LEU A 230 -8.94 4.13 -12.48
CA LEU A 230 -7.93 3.23 -11.92
C LEU A 230 -8.54 1.97 -11.28
N TYR A 231 -9.71 2.11 -10.64
CA TYR A 231 -10.34 1.06 -9.86
C TYR A 231 -11.66 0.56 -10.46
N THR A 232 -11.77 0.58 -11.80
CA THR A 232 -12.92 0.02 -12.51
C THR A 232 -13.12 -1.44 -12.10
N GLY A 233 -14.32 -1.78 -11.65
CA GLY A 233 -14.67 -3.14 -11.18
C GLY A 233 -14.53 -3.35 -9.67
N PHE A 234 -14.08 -2.35 -8.92
CA PHE A 234 -13.95 -2.42 -7.45
C PHE A 234 -14.89 -1.42 -6.76
N PRO A 235 -16.19 -1.71 -6.65
CA PRO A 235 -17.18 -0.75 -6.17
C PRO A 235 -16.93 -0.28 -4.74
N PHE A 236 -16.45 -1.15 -3.84
CA PHE A 236 -16.15 -0.77 -2.45
C PHE A 236 -15.03 0.27 -2.37
N VAL A 237 -13.98 0.13 -3.17
CA VAL A 237 -12.88 1.09 -3.24
C VAL A 237 -13.39 2.47 -3.69
N ILE A 238 -14.21 2.50 -4.74
CA ILE A 238 -14.78 3.74 -5.27
C ILE A 238 -15.72 4.40 -4.26
N GLU A 239 -16.57 3.60 -3.61
CA GLU A 239 -17.51 4.11 -2.61
C GLU A 239 -16.80 4.68 -1.39
N ARG A 240 -15.78 3.98 -0.88
CA ARG A 240 -14.97 4.47 0.25
C ARG A 240 -14.22 5.75 -0.08
N PHE A 241 -13.67 5.88 -1.30
CA PHE A 241 -13.06 7.12 -1.76
C PHE A 241 -14.07 8.27 -1.75
N ARG A 242 -15.28 8.04 -2.31
CA ARG A 242 -16.36 9.02 -2.35
C ARG A 242 -16.80 9.45 -0.95
N LEU A 243 -17.00 8.49 -0.05
CA LEU A 243 -17.38 8.75 1.34
C LEU A 243 -16.32 9.57 2.06
N LEU A 244 -15.05 9.22 1.95
CA LEU A 244 -13.98 9.97 2.60
C LEU A 244 -13.88 11.38 2.05
N LYS A 245 -14.01 11.57 0.72
CA LYS A 245 -14.07 12.91 0.13
C LYS A 245 -15.22 13.75 0.71
N ASN A 246 -16.42 13.18 0.79
CA ASN A 246 -17.57 13.87 1.37
C ASN A 246 -17.37 14.20 2.85
N ILE A 247 -16.84 13.29 3.66
CA ILE A 247 -16.53 13.52 5.08
C ILE A 247 -15.54 14.69 5.24
N LEU A 248 -14.54 14.77 4.39
CA LEU A 248 -13.59 15.89 4.39
C LEU A 248 -14.26 17.21 4.02
N GLU A 249 -15.09 17.23 3.00
CA GLU A 249 -15.83 18.41 2.57
C GLU A 249 -16.83 18.89 3.63
N GLU A 250 -17.56 17.97 4.27
CA GLU A 250 -18.45 18.27 5.40
C GLU A 250 -17.67 18.78 6.63
N ALA A 251 -16.45 18.33 6.83
CA ALA A 251 -15.55 18.86 7.85
C ALA A 251 -14.96 20.24 7.50
N GLY A 252 -15.29 20.79 6.32
CA GLY A 252 -14.93 22.14 5.90
C GLY A 252 -13.63 22.22 5.07
N PHE A 253 -13.11 21.10 4.56
CA PHE A 253 -11.97 21.15 3.64
C PHE A 253 -12.44 21.30 2.19
N ASP A 254 -11.82 22.22 1.46
CA ASP A 254 -11.86 22.23 0.01
C ASP A 254 -10.83 21.22 -0.50
N VAL A 255 -11.29 19.97 -0.74
CA VAL A 255 -10.42 18.84 -1.10
C VAL A 255 -9.68 19.11 -2.41
N ASP A 256 -10.33 19.76 -3.37
CA ASP A 256 -9.72 20.06 -4.66
C ASP A 256 -8.63 21.13 -4.51
N ALA A 257 -8.87 22.21 -3.76
CA ALA A 257 -7.87 23.23 -3.47
C ALA A 257 -6.68 22.64 -2.66
N VAL A 258 -6.94 21.74 -1.71
CA VAL A 258 -5.88 21.06 -0.96
C VAL A 258 -5.02 20.21 -1.89
N ARG A 259 -5.64 19.44 -2.79
CA ARG A 259 -4.94 18.63 -3.79
C ARG A 259 -4.04 19.46 -4.69
N GLU A 260 -4.54 20.57 -5.22
CA GLU A 260 -3.78 21.49 -6.07
C GLU A 260 -2.60 22.14 -5.35
N SER A 261 -2.67 22.24 -4.02
CA SER A 261 -1.62 22.85 -3.19
C SER A 261 -0.49 21.90 -2.81
N MET A 262 -0.66 20.59 -3.03
CA MET A 262 0.32 19.55 -2.69
C MET A 262 1.29 19.27 -3.83
#